data_d95313dee6a382de8bcf4f882108452e
#
_entry.id   d95313dee6a382de8bcf4f882108452e
#
_cell.length_a   1.000
_cell.length_b   1.000
_cell.length_c   1.000
_cell.angle_alpha   90.00
_cell.angle_beta   90.00
_cell.angle_gamma   90.00
#
_symmetry.space_group_name_H-M   'P 1'
#
loop_
_entity.id
_entity.type
_entity.pdbx_description
1 polymer ?
#
loop_
_entity_poly.entity_id
_entity_poly.type
_entity_poly.pdbx_seq_one_letter_code
_entity_poly.pdbx_strand_id
1 'polypeptide(L)'
;MTSSGEATIALLVEDDVDARHALGRALQRAGIETIEAADAATALALLPTLTAQIAILDLVLGGDDDGGLRVLAALRASGSTIPAVIITAFADVDRLKRALNLGASYLLEKPFRGADLVATVRKLLGEQRNLVGLVNDAIARAALTERESEIARLVLKGLPSAEIATVVGSSDKTVRQHLSRIYEKCGVSSRPELFHYVFPF
;
A
#
# COMPACT_ATOMS: atom_id res chain seq x y z
N MET A 1 21.48 18.73 -7.34
CA MET A 1 20.17 18.79 -7.98
C MET A 1 19.20 18.15 -7.01
N THR A 2 18.46 18.95 -6.27
CA THR A 2 17.50 18.52 -5.26
C THR A 2 16.31 17.87 -5.97
N SER A 3 16.16 16.56 -5.77
CA SER A 3 14.93 15.84 -6.11
C SER A 3 13.76 16.59 -5.49
N SER A 4 12.84 17.07 -6.30
CA SER A 4 11.53 17.59 -5.86
C SER A 4 10.79 16.41 -5.23
N GLY A 5 10.99 16.20 -3.92
CA GLY A 5 10.28 15.19 -3.17
C GLY A 5 8.81 15.58 -3.12
N GLU A 6 7.95 14.85 -3.82
CA GLU A 6 6.51 14.93 -3.60
C GLU A 6 6.26 14.78 -2.10
N ALA A 7 5.47 15.70 -1.53
CA ALA A 7 5.11 15.65 -0.13
C ALA A 7 4.45 14.30 0.18
N THR A 8 4.90 13.63 1.23
CA THR A 8 4.27 12.40 1.68
C THR A 8 2.95 12.73 2.35
N ILE A 9 1.86 12.16 1.89
CA ILE A 9 0.50 12.40 2.38
C ILE A 9 -0.02 11.13 3.05
N ALA A 10 -0.55 11.25 4.26
CA ALA A 10 -1.22 10.18 5.01
C ALA A 10 -2.72 10.46 5.14
N LEU A 11 -3.56 9.45 4.93
CA LEU A 11 -4.95 9.49 5.40
C LEU A 11 -4.95 9.17 6.90
N LEU A 12 -5.44 10.08 7.73
CA LEU A 12 -5.57 9.92 9.17
C LEU A 12 -7.06 9.89 9.56
N VAL A 13 -7.53 8.76 10.09
CA VAL A 13 -8.92 8.58 10.54
C VAL A 13 -8.92 8.28 12.04
N GLU A 14 -9.44 9.23 12.83
CA GLU A 14 -9.49 9.19 14.28
C GLU A 14 -10.67 10.07 14.72
N ASP A 15 -11.59 9.56 15.53
CA ASP A 15 -12.77 10.30 15.94
C ASP A 15 -12.49 11.30 17.08
N ASP A 16 -11.58 10.97 17.98
CA ASP A 16 -11.17 11.89 19.04
C ASP A 16 -10.39 13.08 18.46
N VAL A 17 -10.92 14.29 18.66
CA VAL A 17 -10.38 15.54 18.08
C VAL A 17 -8.96 15.82 18.60
N ASP A 18 -8.72 15.59 19.89
CA ASP A 18 -7.42 15.89 20.52
C ASP A 18 -6.37 14.88 20.07
N ALA A 19 -6.72 13.59 20.01
CA ALA A 19 -5.87 12.54 19.47
C ALA A 19 -5.54 12.80 17.99
N ARG A 20 -6.55 13.08 17.16
CA ARG A 20 -6.37 13.39 15.73
C ARG A 20 -5.41 14.56 15.52
N HIS A 21 -5.60 15.67 16.23
CA HIS A 21 -4.71 16.82 16.17
C HIS A 21 -3.30 16.50 16.70
N ALA A 22 -3.17 15.69 17.75
CA ALA A 22 -1.86 15.31 18.27
C ALA A 22 -1.07 14.44 17.28
N LEU A 23 -1.74 13.47 16.66
CA LEU A 23 -1.17 12.60 15.62
C LEU A 23 -0.82 13.39 14.35
N GLY A 24 -1.74 14.26 13.89
CA GLY A 24 -1.51 15.13 12.74
C GLY A 24 -0.28 16.03 12.93
N ARG A 25 -0.15 16.66 14.10
CA ARG A 25 1.06 17.46 14.43
C ARG A 25 2.33 16.63 14.48
N ALA A 26 2.27 15.39 14.95
CA ALA A 26 3.44 14.51 15.00
C ALA A 26 3.90 14.14 13.59
N LEU A 27 2.97 13.81 12.70
CA LEU A 27 3.22 13.52 11.28
C LEU A 27 3.75 14.75 10.54
N GLN A 28 3.12 15.91 10.72
CA GLN A 28 3.54 17.17 10.09
C GLN A 28 4.97 17.59 10.46
N ARG A 29 5.35 17.44 11.74
CA ARG A 29 6.75 17.68 12.18
C ARG A 29 7.76 16.73 11.53
N ALA A 30 7.30 15.57 11.08
CA ALA A 30 8.09 14.58 10.37
C ALA A 30 8.11 14.80 8.84
N GLY A 31 7.45 15.85 8.33
CA GLY A 31 7.33 16.17 6.91
C GLY A 31 6.27 15.33 6.19
N ILE A 32 5.27 14.82 6.92
CA ILE A 32 4.16 14.02 6.39
C ILE A 32 2.89 14.87 6.51
N GLU A 33 2.28 15.21 5.39
CA GLU A 33 1.00 15.92 5.35
C GLU A 33 -0.14 14.94 5.66
N THR A 34 -1.27 15.45 6.20
CA THR A 34 -2.42 14.61 6.53
C THR A 34 -3.69 15.07 5.80
N ILE A 35 -4.43 14.09 5.30
CA ILE A 35 -5.85 14.22 4.95
C ILE A 35 -6.59 13.59 6.13
N GLU A 36 -7.38 14.40 6.85
CA GLU A 36 -8.01 13.99 8.10
C GLU A 36 -9.50 13.67 7.92
N ALA A 37 -9.96 12.63 8.60
CA ALA A 37 -11.37 12.28 8.72
C ALA A 37 -11.71 11.94 10.18
N ALA A 38 -12.86 12.41 10.65
CA ALA A 38 -13.33 12.19 12.01
C ALA A 38 -14.14 10.91 12.19
N ASP A 39 -14.55 10.28 11.10
CA ASP A 39 -15.41 9.09 11.09
C ASP A 39 -15.25 8.30 9.80
N ALA A 40 -15.80 7.08 9.78
CA ALA A 40 -15.74 6.20 8.65
C ALA A 40 -16.45 6.77 7.41
N ALA A 41 -17.57 7.48 7.57
CA ALA A 41 -18.33 8.00 6.44
C ALA A 41 -17.54 9.09 5.71
N THR A 42 -16.94 10.01 6.46
CA THR A 42 -16.04 11.04 5.93
C THR A 42 -14.84 10.42 5.22
N ALA A 43 -14.20 9.42 5.83
CA ALA A 43 -13.08 8.72 5.23
C ALA A 43 -13.47 8.04 3.91
N LEU A 44 -14.60 7.33 3.86
CA LEU A 44 -15.11 6.67 2.66
C LEU A 44 -15.41 7.65 1.52
N ALA A 45 -15.92 8.84 1.84
CA ALA A 45 -16.18 9.89 0.85
C ALA A 45 -14.89 10.44 0.20
N LEU A 46 -13.76 10.37 0.89
CA LEU A 46 -12.46 10.82 0.40
C LEU A 46 -11.77 9.80 -0.53
N LEU A 47 -12.10 8.50 -0.44
CA LEU A 47 -11.39 7.44 -1.17
C LEU A 47 -11.33 7.63 -2.69
N PRO A 48 -12.37 8.11 -3.41
CA PRO A 48 -12.33 8.26 -4.86
C PRO A 48 -11.26 9.25 -5.37
N THR A 49 -10.87 10.22 -4.55
CA THR A 49 -9.89 11.26 -4.88
C THR A 49 -8.62 11.19 -4.02
N LEU A 50 -8.46 10.09 -3.28
CA LEU A 50 -7.39 9.94 -2.31
C LEU A 50 -6.01 9.86 -2.99
N THR A 51 -5.11 10.78 -2.62
CA THR A 51 -3.71 10.82 -3.08
C THR A 51 -2.72 10.36 -2.00
N ALA A 52 -3.20 9.83 -0.87
CA ALA A 52 -2.34 9.40 0.22
C ALA A 52 -1.49 8.18 -0.15
N GLN A 53 -0.28 8.12 0.39
CA GLN A 53 0.66 7.01 0.25
C GLN A 53 0.59 6.02 1.41
N ILE A 54 -0.14 6.36 2.49
CA ILE A 54 -0.36 5.51 3.66
C ILE A 54 -1.69 5.86 4.30
N ALA A 55 -2.38 4.87 4.89
CA ALA A 55 -3.56 5.07 5.72
C ALA A 55 -3.25 4.77 7.18
N ILE A 56 -3.77 5.59 8.08
CA ILE A 56 -3.68 5.46 9.54
C ILE A 56 -5.11 5.50 10.05
N LEU A 57 -5.61 4.39 10.55
CA LEU A 57 -7.03 4.18 10.82
C LEU A 57 -7.22 3.74 12.27
N ASP A 58 -7.95 4.51 13.08
CA ASP A 58 -8.44 3.96 14.34
C ASP A 58 -9.44 2.84 14.04
N LEU A 59 -9.34 1.77 14.80
CA LEU A 59 -10.23 0.62 14.70
C LEU A 59 -11.67 0.98 15.05
N VAL A 60 -11.86 1.72 16.15
CA VAL A 60 -13.15 2.16 16.68
C VAL A 60 -13.35 3.63 16.34
N LEU A 61 -14.43 3.98 15.67
CA LEU A 61 -14.71 5.35 15.22
C LEU A 61 -16.12 5.75 15.65
N GLY A 62 -16.23 6.71 16.60
CA GLY A 62 -17.51 7.28 17.00
C GLY A 62 -18.49 6.25 17.60
N GLY A 63 -17.98 5.24 18.31
CA GLY A 63 -18.79 4.13 18.84
C GLY A 63 -19.09 3.02 17.83
N ASP A 64 -18.58 3.12 16.61
CA ASP A 64 -18.59 2.06 15.63
C ASP A 64 -17.33 1.20 15.79
N ASP A 65 -17.50 0.06 16.37
CA ASP A 65 -16.46 -0.90 16.72
C ASP A 65 -15.65 -1.42 15.54
N ASP A 66 -16.19 -1.36 14.32
CA ASP A 66 -15.59 -1.83 13.08
C ASP A 66 -15.36 -0.70 12.06
N GLY A 67 -15.47 0.56 12.47
CA GLY A 67 -15.38 1.72 11.59
C GLY A 67 -14.08 1.73 10.76
N GLY A 68 -12.94 1.54 11.40
CA GLY A 68 -11.65 1.46 10.71
C GLY A 68 -11.52 0.27 9.78
N LEU A 69 -12.10 -0.89 10.13
CA LEU A 69 -12.11 -2.06 9.25
C LEU A 69 -12.93 -1.83 7.98
N ARG A 70 -14.06 -1.08 8.10
CA ARG A 70 -14.86 -0.72 6.91
C ARG A 70 -14.08 0.19 5.96
N VAL A 71 -13.36 1.17 6.51
CA VAL A 71 -12.49 2.05 5.69
C VAL A 71 -11.40 1.23 5.02
N LEU A 72 -10.73 0.32 5.76
CA LEU A 72 -9.70 -0.55 5.20
C LEU A 72 -10.26 -1.45 4.09
N ALA A 73 -11.42 -2.09 4.32
CA ALA A 73 -12.07 -2.94 3.32
C ALA A 73 -12.40 -2.17 2.05
N ALA A 74 -12.97 -0.97 2.16
CA ALA A 74 -13.27 -0.12 1.02
C ALA A 74 -12.00 0.35 0.28
N LEU A 75 -10.94 0.68 1.01
CA LEU A 75 -9.65 1.01 0.44
C LEU A 75 -9.08 -0.15 -0.39
N ARG A 76 -9.20 -1.39 0.08
CA ARG A 76 -8.78 -2.58 -0.68
C ARG A 76 -9.71 -2.88 -1.86
N ALA A 77 -11.03 -2.71 -1.69
CA ALA A 77 -12.00 -2.89 -2.77
C ALA A 77 -11.80 -1.88 -3.92
N SER A 78 -11.28 -0.68 -3.66
CA SER A 78 -10.91 0.29 -4.70
C SER A 78 -9.61 -0.07 -5.46
N GLY A 79 -8.96 -1.20 -5.13
CA GLY A 79 -7.69 -1.62 -5.73
C GLY A 79 -6.46 -0.95 -5.12
N SER A 80 -6.61 -0.14 -4.08
CA SER A 80 -5.49 0.53 -3.42
C SER A 80 -4.62 -0.47 -2.65
N THR A 81 -3.32 -0.37 -2.85
CA THR A 81 -2.28 -1.18 -2.18
C THR A 81 -1.43 -0.38 -1.19
N ILE A 82 -1.84 0.86 -0.88
CA ILE A 82 -1.10 1.66 0.11
C ILE A 82 -1.04 0.95 1.46
N PRO A 83 0.08 1.05 2.21
CA PRO A 83 0.15 0.48 3.54
C PRO A 83 -0.91 1.09 4.45
N ALA A 84 -1.45 0.26 5.34
CA ALA A 84 -2.44 0.68 6.32
C ALA A 84 -1.98 0.32 7.73
N VAL A 85 -1.91 1.31 8.60
CA VAL A 85 -1.68 1.15 10.03
C VAL A 85 -3.03 1.19 10.72
N ILE A 86 -3.37 0.15 11.47
CA ILE A 86 -4.55 0.13 12.33
C ILE A 86 -4.12 0.53 13.74
N ILE A 87 -4.77 1.53 14.29
CA ILE A 87 -4.62 1.95 15.68
C ILE A 87 -5.73 1.30 16.51
N THR A 88 -5.41 0.73 17.65
CA THR A 88 -6.38 0.05 18.51
C THR A 88 -6.09 0.25 19.99
N ALA A 89 -7.13 0.44 20.79
CA ALA A 89 -7.02 0.59 22.24
C ALA A 89 -6.89 -0.74 22.99
N PHE A 90 -7.40 -1.84 22.47
CA PHE A 90 -7.16 -3.20 22.96
C PHE A 90 -7.67 -4.30 22.01
N ALA A 91 -7.02 -5.43 22.15
CA ALA A 91 -7.04 -6.53 21.20
C ALA A 91 -8.26 -7.45 21.41
N ASP A 92 -9.35 -7.16 20.79
CA ASP A 92 -10.22 -8.24 20.32
C ASP A 92 -9.44 -9.01 19.23
N VAL A 93 -8.95 -10.19 19.57
CA VAL A 93 -8.11 -11.03 18.69
C VAL A 93 -8.81 -11.27 17.35
N ASP A 94 -10.13 -11.36 17.33
CA ASP A 94 -10.87 -11.59 16.09
C ASP A 94 -10.88 -10.35 15.20
N ARG A 95 -10.96 -9.13 15.77
CA ARG A 95 -10.82 -7.89 15.00
C ARG A 95 -9.42 -7.71 14.45
N LEU A 96 -8.37 -8.05 15.23
CA LEU A 96 -6.99 -8.01 14.75
C LEU A 96 -6.76 -8.98 13.60
N LYS A 97 -7.28 -10.22 13.69
CA LYS A 97 -7.25 -11.17 12.58
C LYS A 97 -7.96 -10.64 11.35
N ARG A 98 -9.14 -10.01 11.52
CA ARG A 98 -9.88 -9.39 10.41
C ARG A 98 -9.08 -8.27 9.77
N ALA A 99 -8.44 -7.40 10.57
CA ALA A 99 -7.57 -6.34 10.06
C ALA A 99 -6.43 -6.90 9.21
N LEU A 100 -5.73 -7.93 9.70
CA LEU A 100 -4.64 -8.59 8.98
C LEU A 100 -5.13 -9.27 7.69
N ASN A 101 -6.26 -9.97 7.75
CA ASN A 101 -6.86 -10.60 6.57
C ASN A 101 -7.32 -9.59 5.51
N LEU A 102 -7.73 -8.39 5.92
CA LEU A 102 -8.03 -7.26 5.04
C LEU A 102 -6.77 -6.56 4.51
N GLY A 103 -5.57 -7.00 4.91
CA GLY A 103 -4.31 -6.45 4.44
C GLY A 103 -3.84 -5.21 5.21
N ALA A 104 -4.13 -5.11 6.52
CA ALA A 104 -3.43 -4.17 7.39
C ALA A 104 -1.93 -4.48 7.38
N SER A 105 -1.11 -3.45 7.22
CA SER A 105 0.35 -3.57 7.16
C SER A 105 0.99 -3.55 8.55
N TYR A 106 0.33 -2.91 9.50
CA TYR A 106 0.79 -2.81 10.88
C TYR A 106 -0.38 -2.59 11.85
N LEU A 107 -0.22 -3.09 13.07
CA LEU A 107 -1.14 -2.86 14.18
C LEU A 107 -0.39 -2.07 15.26
N LEU A 108 -0.89 -0.90 15.63
CA LEU A 108 -0.30 -0.04 16.65
C LEU A 108 -1.24 0.05 17.84
N GLU A 109 -0.80 -0.49 18.98
CA GLU A 109 -1.60 -0.55 20.19
C GLU A 109 -1.49 0.75 21.01
N LYS A 110 -2.63 1.29 21.43
CA LYS A 110 -2.72 2.42 22.39
C LYS A 110 -2.46 1.91 23.82
N PRO A 111 -1.68 2.61 24.66
CA PRO A 111 -1.09 3.93 24.41
C PRO A 111 0.25 3.87 23.68
N PHE A 112 0.49 4.76 22.74
CA PHE A 112 1.75 4.94 22.03
C PHE A 112 2.11 6.43 21.94
N ARG A 113 3.36 6.73 21.63
CA ARG A 113 3.82 8.10 21.41
C ARG A 113 3.75 8.46 19.93
N GLY A 114 3.54 9.73 19.61
CA GLY A 114 3.57 10.18 18.21
C GLY A 114 4.86 9.81 17.45
N ALA A 115 5.99 9.71 18.16
CA ALA A 115 7.25 9.24 17.57
C ALA A 115 7.20 7.78 17.12
N ASP A 116 6.47 6.92 17.83
CA ASP A 116 6.32 5.50 17.51
C ASP A 116 5.47 5.33 16.23
N LEU A 117 4.41 6.15 16.09
CA LEU A 117 3.63 6.23 14.85
C LEU A 117 4.50 6.69 13.67
N VAL A 118 5.25 7.80 13.84
CA VAL A 118 6.13 8.33 12.78
C VAL A 118 7.17 7.31 12.36
N ALA A 119 7.78 6.58 13.29
CA ALA A 119 8.74 5.52 12.99
C ALA A 119 8.11 4.39 12.18
N THR A 120 6.90 3.96 12.56
CA THR A 120 6.12 2.94 11.85
C THR A 120 5.78 3.38 10.42
N VAL A 121 5.27 4.61 10.26
CA VAL A 121 4.94 5.19 8.95
C VAL A 121 6.18 5.25 8.05
N ARG A 122 7.30 5.76 8.56
CA ARG A 122 8.56 5.84 7.79
C ARG A 122 9.07 4.46 7.38
N LYS A 123 8.99 3.48 8.26
CA LYS A 123 9.37 2.09 7.98
C LYS A 123 8.55 1.54 6.82
N LEU A 124 7.22 1.61 6.90
CA LEU A 124 6.31 1.08 5.88
C LEU A 124 6.48 1.77 4.52
N LEU A 125 6.66 3.10 4.51
CA LEU A 125 6.93 3.85 3.28
C LEU A 125 8.32 3.55 2.72
N GLY A 126 9.31 3.32 3.58
CA GLY A 126 10.66 2.91 3.20
C GLY A 126 10.67 1.52 2.58
N GLU A 127 9.96 0.56 3.15
CA GLU A 127 9.82 -0.79 2.61
C GLU A 127 9.13 -0.77 1.22
N GLN A 128 8.06 0.01 1.05
CA GLN A 128 7.42 0.19 -0.26
C GLN A 128 8.35 0.79 -1.31
N ARG A 129 9.09 1.85 -0.96
CA ARG A 129 10.07 2.47 -1.86
C ARG A 129 11.18 1.49 -2.24
N ASN A 130 11.59 0.66 -1.30
CA ASN A 130 12.62 -0.35 -1.53
C ASN A 130 12.12 -1.44 -2.51
N LEU A 131 10.90 -1.93 -2.34
CA LEU A 131 10.30 -2.91 -3.26
C LEU A 131 10.11 -2.34 -4.67
N VAL A 132 9.62 -1.10 -4.79
CA VAL A 132 9.50 -0.42 -6.09
C VAL A 132 10.88 -0.21 -6.73
N GLY A 133 11.88 0.16 -5.93
CA GLY A 133 13.27 0.27 -6.36
C GLY A 133 13.79 -1.04 -6.94
N LEU A 134 13.65 -2.14 -6.20
CA LEU A 134 14.07 -3.48 -6.66
C LEU A 134 13.40 -3.90 -7.98
N VAL A 135 12.10 -3.63 -8.11
CA VAL A 135 11.36 -3.91 -9.37
C VAL A 135 11.90 -3.06 -10.52
N ASN A 136 12.11 -1.75 -10.30
CA ASN A 136 12.63 -0.86 -11.33
C ASN A 136 14.07 -1.22 -11.74
N ASP A 137 14.92 -1.56 -10.78
CA ASP A 137 16.28 -2.00 -11.02
C ASP A 137 16.33 -3.32 -11.83
N ALA A 138 15.44 -4.25 -11.49
CA ALA A 138 15.33 -5.51 -12.23
C ALA A 138 14.86 -5.30 -13.69
N ILE A 139 13.87 -4.43 -13.89
CA ILE A 139 13.38 -4.01 -15.21
C ILE A 139 14.50 -3.38 -16.03
N ALA A 140 15.27 -2.47 -15.43
CA ALA A 140 16.39 -1.80 -16.09
C ALA A 140 17.51 -2.79 -16.45
N ARG A 141 17.89 -3.69 -15.54
CA ARG A 141 18.92 -4.72 -15.80
C ARG A 141 18.54 -5.65 -16.95
N ALA A 142 17.26 -6.04 -17.03
CA ALA A 142 16.75 -6.90 -18.10
C ALA A 142 16.44 -6.15 -19.40
N ALA A 143 16.64 -4.84 -19.46
CA ALA A 143 16.33 -3.99 -20.60
C ALA A 143 14.92 -4.26 -21.18
N LEU A 144 13.92 -4.34 -20.29
CA LEU A 144 12.54 -4.56 -20.69
C LEU A 144 12.00 -3.32 -21.42
N THR A 145 11.23 -3.54 -22.47
CA THR A 145 10.47 -2.48 -23.14
C THR A 145 9.38 -1.95 -22.20
N GLU A 146 8.80 -0.80 -22.52
CA GLU A 146 7.71 -0.22 -21.71
C GLU A 146 6.56 -1.20 -21.51
N ARG A 147 6.15 -1.90 -22.59
CA ARG A 147 5.08 -2.90 -22.55
C ARG A 147 5.45 -4.15 -21.74
N GLU A 148 6.67 -4.63 -21.88
CA GLU A 148 7.17 -5.73 -21.05
C GLU A 148 7.28 -5.34 -19.59
N SER A 149 7.67 -4.12 -19.29
CA SER A 149 7.74 -3.57 -17.92
C SER A 149 6.36 -3.48 -17.27
N GLU A 150 5.35 -3.02 -18.01
CA GLU A 150 3.97 -2.98 -17.56
C GLU A 150 3.46 -4.38 -17.20
N ILE A 151 3.65 -5.35 -18.11
CA ILE A 151 3.25 -6.74 -17.90
C ILE A 151 4.02 -7.37 -16.73
N ALA A 152 5.34 -7.14 -16.63
CA ALA A 152 6.15 -7.66 -15.53
C ALA A 152 5.66 -7.17 -14.17
N ARG A 153 5.30 -5.88 -14.05
CA ARG A 153 4.72 -5.34 -12.80
C ARG A 153 3.40 -6.00 -12.42
N LEU A 154 2.53 -6.29 -13.39
CA LEU A 154 1.25 -6.96 -13.15
C LEU A 154 1.46 -8.43 -12.75
N VAL A 155 2.42 -9.11 -13.35
CA VAL A 155 2.83 -10.47 -12.95
C VAL A 155 3.33 -10.48 -11.51
N LEU A 156 4.18 -9.54 -11.14
CA LEU A 156 4.71 -9.42 -9.77
C LEU A 156 3.63 -9.07 -8.73
N LYS A 157 2.53 -8.43 -9.15
CA LYS A 157 1.32 -8.23 -8.32
C LYS A 157 0.47 -9.50 -8.17
N GLY A 158 0.83 -10.59 -8.82
CA GLY A 158 0.12 -11.88 -8.69
C GLY A 158 -0.94 -12.14 -9.75
N LEU A 159 -1.23 -11.20 -10.69
CA LEU A 159 -2.29 -11.35 -11.67
C LEU A 159 -2.01 -12.50 -12.67
N PRO A 160 -2.97 -13.38 -12.96
CA PRO A 160 -2.86 -14.36 -14.03
C PRO A 160 -2.88 -13.70 -15.42
N SER A 161 -2.36 -14.38 -16.44
CA SER A 161 -2.21 -13.82 -17.80
C SER A 161 -3.53 -13.34 -18.41
N ALA A 162 -4.64 -14.02 -18.11
CA ALA A 162 -5.96 -13.62 -18.58
C ALA A 162 -6.43 -12.26 -18.01
N GLU A 163 -6.20 -12.03 -16.71
CA GLU A 163 -6.49 -10.74 -16.06
C GLU A 163 -5.56 -9.64 -16.56
N ILE A 164 -4.27 -9.95 -16.73
CA ILE A 164 -3.30 -9.03 -17.33
C ILE A 164 -3.77 -8.62 -18.72
N ALA A 165 -4.24 -9.56 -19.54
CA ALA A 165 -4.75 -9.29 -20.89
C ALA A 165 -5.88 -8.26 -20.86
N THR A 166 -6.82 -8.39 -19.93
CA THR A 166 -7.90 -7.42 -19.73
C THR A 166 -7.38 -6.03 -19.34
N VAL A 167 -6.46 -5.97 -18.36
CA VAL A 167 -5.89 -4.71 -17.86
C VAL A 167 -5.13 -3.97 -18.95
N VAL A 168 -4.35 -4.69 -19.76
CA VAL A 168 -3.47 -4.08 -20.78
C VAL A 168 -4.14 -3.98 -22.17
N GLY A 169 -5.42 -4.33 -22.31
CA GLY A 169 -6.15 -4.26 -23.56
C GLY A 169 -5.56 -5.16 -24.66
N SER A 170 -5.19 -6.40 -24.33
CA SER A 170 -4.55 -7.35 -25.24
C SER A 170 -5.19 -8.75 -25.16
N SER A 171 -4.70 -9.71 -25.95
CA SER A 171 -5.13 -11.10 -25.82
C SER A 171 -4.25 -11.86 -24.82
N ASP A 172 -4.80 -12.91 -24.19
CA ASP A 172 -4.02 -13.81 -23.31
C ASP A 172 -2.83 -14.43 -24.06
N LYS A 173 -3.01 -14.78 -25.33
CA LYS A 173 -1.92 -15.28 -26.19
C LYS A 173 -0.78 -14.25 -26.33
N THR A 174 -1.11 -12.98 -26.53
CA THR A 174 -0.13 -11.90 -26.68
C THR A 174 0.59 -11.65 -25.34
N VAL A 175 -0.13 -11.68 -24.24
CA VAL A 175 0.46 -11.56 -22.89
C VAL A 175 1.46 -12.69 -22.63
N ARG A 176 1.12 -13.93 -22.97
CA ARG A 176 2.03 -15.08 -22.83
C ARG A 176 3.27 -14.94 -23.71
N GLN A 177 3.16 -14.37 -24.91
CA GLN A 177 4.32 -14.08 -25.75
C GLN A 177 5.25 -13.03 -25.12
N HIS A 178 4.68 -11.97 -24.52
CA HIS A 178 5.46 -11.01 -23.76
C HIS A 178 6.12 -11.65 -22.53
N LEU A 179 5.40 -12.52 -21.80
CA LEU A 179 5.97 -13.24 -20.66
C LEU A 179 7.17 -14.10 -21.06
N SER A 180 7.09 -14.82 -22.18
CA SER A 180 8.23 -15.60 -22.68
C SER A 180 9.45 -14.72 -22.94
N ARG A 181 9.26 -13.54 -23.56
CA ARG A 181 10.35 -12.58 -23.80
C ARG A 181 10.90 -11.98 -22.51
N ILE A 182 10.02 -11.67 -21.54
CA ILE A 182 10.43 -11.18 -20.22
C ILE A 182 11.30 -12.23 -19.53
N TYR A 183 10.87 -13.50 -19.54
CA TYR A 183 11.64 -14.59 -18.93
C TYR A 183 12.99 -14.78 -19.61
N GLU A 184 13.03 -14.75 -20.94
CA GLU A 184 14.27 -14.83 -21.72
C GLU A 184 15.23 -13.68 -21.35
N LYS A 185 14.76 -12.43 -21.31
CA LYS A 185 15.55 -11.26 -20.97
C LYS A 185 16.04 -11.25 -19.52
N CYS A 186 15.27 -11.81 -18.61
CA CYS A 186 15.65 -11.97 -17.20
C CYS A 186 16.53 -13.20 -16.95
N GLY A 187 16.70 -14.09 -17.95
CA GLY A 187 17.42 -15.35 -17.79
C GLY A 187 16.72 -16.34 -16.87
N VAL A 188 15.38 -16.34 -16.85
CA VAL A 188 14.54 -17.21 -16.02
C VAL A 188 13.56 -17.99 -16.87
N SER A 189 12.95 -19.06 -16.34
CA SER A 189 12.04 -19.93 -17.08
C SER A 189 10.62 -19.97 -16.51
N SER A 190 10.40 -19.37 -15.35
CA SER A 190 9.14 -19.47 -14.63
C SER A 190 8.82 -18.20 -13.84
N ARG A 191 7.55 -18.09 -13.45
CA ARG A 191 7.07 -16.99 -12.59
C ARG A 191 7.74 -16.97 -11.20
N PRO A 192 7.92 -18.10 -10.49
CA PRO A 192 8.69 -18.12 -9.25
C PRO A 192 10.13 -17.65 -9.44
N GLU A 193 10.79 -18.03 -10.52
CA GLU A 193 12.16 -17.59 -10.82
C GLU A 193 12.21 -16.08 -11.14
N LEU A 194 11.21 -15.52 -11.82
CA LEU A 194 11.10 -14.07 -12.01
C LEU A 194 10.98 -13.34 -10.67
N PHE A 195 10.22 -13.90 -9.70
CA PHE A 195 10.15 -13.37 -8.34
C PHE A 195 11.52 -13.38 -7.67
N HIS A 196 12.27 -14.48 -7.73
CA HIS A 196 13.63 -14.58 -7.18
C HIS A 196 14.62 -13.64 -7.89
N TYR A 197 14.48 -13.43 -9.19
CA TYR A 197 15.28 -12.47 -9.94
C TYR A 197 15.10 -11.04 -9.44
N VAL A 198 13.86 -10.66 -9.11
CA VAL A 198 13.51 -9.31 -8.61
C VAL A 198 13.81 -9.18 -7.12
N PHE A 199 13.51 -10.21 -6.34
CA PHE A 199 13.64 -10.26 -4.87
C PHE A 199 14.61 -11.39 -4.46
N PRO A 200 15.92 -11.18 -4.59
CA PRO A 200 16.92 -12.18 -4.20
C PRO A 200 17.08 -12.18 -2.68
N PHE A 201 16.29 -13.01 -1.98
CA PHE A 201 16.43 -13.26 -0.53
C PHE A 201 16.85 -14.70 -0.29
#